data_0182c8e50941bfa2dc2e7701ded2f209
#
_entry.id   0182c8e50941bfa2dc2e7701ded2f209
#
_cell.length_a   1.000
_cell.length_b   1.000
_cell.length_c   1.000
_cell.angle_alpha   90.00
_cell.angle_beta   90.00
_cell.angle_gamma   90.00
#
_symmetry.space_group_name_H-M   'P 1'
#
loop_
_entity.id
_entity.type
_entity.pdbx_description
1 polymer ?
#
loop_
_entity_poly.entity_id
_entity_poly.type
_entity_poly.pdbx_seq_one_letter_code
_entity_poly.pdbx_strand_id
1 'polypeptide(L)'
;MKKKILAYALSALTCGLFTSCSDWLDINHDPNTAEKVDPGYLFNYAAVNWAGTRTGGDFYIPLSMSSQCQVDGGLDYGGWDESVYTISPYSTGNTWKHYYSVGGNNLMLAIKNAEEADPVNHNAIAQCKILLAEHMYEATMLWGDIPFTESWNATIK
;
A
#
# COMPACT_ATOMS: atom_id res chain seq x y z
N MET A 1 51.44 25.87 -36.71
CA MET A 1 50.94 24.49 -36.69
C MET A 1 50.73 23.92 -35.32
N LYS A 2 51.69 23.96 -34.41
CA LYS A 2 51.60 23.39 -33.04
C LYS A 2 50.40 23.91 -32.20
N LYS A 3 50.10 25.22 -32.26
CA LYS A 3 48.94 25.80 -31.52
C LYS A 3 47.57 25.31 -32.01
N LYS A 4 47.42 24.99 -33.28
CA LYS A 4 46.15 24.44 -33.83
C LYS A 4 45.98 22.99 -33.43
N ILE A 5 47.04 22.20 -33.38
CA ILE A 5 47.02 20.80 -32.96
C ILE A 5 46.67 20.73 -31.44
N LEU A 6 47.22 21.62 -30.64
CA LEU A 6 46.88 21.70 -29.20
C LEU A 6 45.41 22.06 -28.97
N ALA A 7 44.85 22.97 -29.76
CA ALA A 7 43.44 23.35 -29.67
C ALA A 7 42.51 22.19 -30.03
N TYR A 8 42.83 21.42 -31.09
CA TYR A 8 42.04 20.24 -31.45
C TYR A 8 42.17 19.10 -30.43
N ALA A 9 43.34 18.92 -29.86
CA ALA A 9 43.53 17.93 -28.78
C ALA A 9 42.73 18.29 -27.51
N LEU A 10 42.69 19.58 -27.17
CA LEU A 10 41.94 20.07 -26.00
C LEU A 10 40.42 19.96 -26.22
N SER A 11 39.92 20.25 -27.45
CA SER A 11 38.50 20.10 -27.76
C SER A 11 38.06 18.64 -27.83
N ALA A 12 38.90 17.73 -28.29
CA ALA A 12 38.62 16.28 -28.26
C ALA A 12 38.57 15.73 -26.83
N LEU A 13 39.43 16.24 -25.93
CA LEU A 13 39.44 15.86 -24.52
C LEU A 13 38.18 16.33 -23.77
N THR A 14 37.68 17.54 -24.09
CA THR A 14 36.45 18.05 -23.47
C THR A 14 35.22 17.34 -23.99
N CYS A 15 35.12 16.90 -25.22
CA CYS A 15 34.00 16.10 -25.73
C CYS A 15 33.92 14.70 -25.11
N GLY A 16 35.06 14.11 -24.70
CA GLY A 16 35.09 12.80 -24.05
C GLY A 16 34.60 12.79 -22.59
N LEU A 17 34.49 13.97 -21.98
CA LEU A 17 34.05 14.10 -20.59
C LEU A 17 32.52 14.17 -20.43
N PHE A 18 31.77 14.22 -21.52
CA PHE A 18 30.30 14.26 -21.53
C PHE A 18 29.63 12.90 -21.73
N THR A 19 30.37 11.80 -21.67
CA THR A 19 29.72 10.48 -21.48
C THR A 19 29.22 10.38 -20.06
N SER A 20 28.14 11.09 -19.79
CA SER A 20 27.36 10.94 -18.58
C SER A 20 26.87 9.49 -18.56
N CYS A 21 27.19 8.76 -17.52
CA CYS A 21 26.57 7.47 -17.23
C CYS A 21 25.08 7.72 -17.03
N SER A 22 24.26 7.49 -18.05
CA SER A 22 22.80 7.62 -17.96
C SER A 22 22.22 6.76 -16.86
N ASP A 23 22.83 5.60 -16.63
CA ASP A 23 22.39 4.63 -15.63
C ASP A 23 22.63 5.07 -14.17
N TRP A 24 23.61 5.93 -13.92
CA TRP A 24 23.88 6.43 -12.57
C TRP A 24 22.85 7.45 -12.07
N LEU A 25 22.15 8.10 -12.98
CA LEU A 25 21.09 9.07 -12.67
C LEU A 25 19.70 8.43 -12.63
N ASP A 26 19.57 7.17 -13.00
CA ASP A 26 18.30 6.43 -12.91
C ASP A 26 18.10 5.86 -11.51
N ILE A 27 18.03 6.77 -10.52
CA ILE A 27 17.73 6.46 -9.12
C ILE A 27 16.27 6.07 -8.91
N ASN A 28 15.43 6.18 -9.93
CA ASN A 28 14.01 5.82 -9.85
C ASN A 28 13.77 4.32 -10.09
N HIS A 29 14.79 3.61 -10.57
CA HIS A 29 14.73 2.16 -10.74
C HIS A 29 15.47 1.48 -9.59
N ASP A 30 14.74 1.01 -8.57
CA ASP A 30 15.31 0.21 -7.50
C ASP A 30 15.46 -1.25 -7.98
N PRO A 31 16.70 -1.75 -8.14
CA PRO A 31 16.94 -3.12 -8.62
C PRO A 31 16.46 -4.20 -7.63
N ASN A 32 16.16 -3.82 -6.39
CA ASN A 32 15.64 -4.74 -5.38
C ASN A 32 14.10 -4.73 -5.30
N THR A 33 13.43 -3.83 -6.01
CA THR A 33 11.98 -3.76 -6.07
C THR A 33 11.47 -4.61 -7.22
N ALA A 34 10.54 -5.51 -6.95
CA ALA A 34 9.88 -6.30 -7.99
C ALA A 34 9.04 -5.38 -8.89
N GLU A 35 9.36 -5.30 -10.17
CA GLU A 35 8.62 -4.50 -11.16
C GLU A 35 7.19 -5.03 -11.35
N LYS A 36 7.01 -6.34 -11.25
CA LYS A 36 5.71 -7.00 -11.38
C LYS A 36 5.59 -8.11 -10.35
N VAL A 37 4.56 -8.01 -9.52
CA VAL A 37 4.25 -9.01 -8.49
C VAL A 37 3.06 -9.85 -8.95
N ASP A 38 3.15 -11.17 -8.74
CA ASP A 38 2.04 -12.07 -9.04
C ASP A 38 0.78 -11.67 -8.23
N PRO A 39 -0.40 -11.58 -8.87
CA PRO A 39 -1.64 -11.21 -8.21
C PRO A 39 -1.98 -12.07 -6.98
N GLY A 40 -1.60 -13.35 -6.98
CA GLY A 40 -1.85 -14.26 -5.87
C GLY A 40 -1.10 -13.87 -4.59
N TYR A 41 0.13 -13.37 -4.70
CA TYR A 41 0.87 -12.89 -3.53
C TYR A 41 0.24 -11.63 -2.93
N LEU A 42 -0.18 -10.70 -3.78
CA LEU A 42 -0.85 -9.47 -3.36
C LEU A 42 -2.20 -9.77 -2.70
N PHE A 43 -2.98 -10.69 -3.28
CA PHE A 43 -4.23 -11.17 -2.71
C PHE A 43 -4.01 -11.82 -1.34
N ASN A 44 -3.07 -12.77 -1.23
CA ASN A 44 -2.78 -13.45 0.01
C ASN A 44 -2.33 -12.47 1.10
N TYR A 45 -1.47 -11.52 0.74
CA TYR A 45 -1.04 -10.47 1.67
C TYR A 45 -2.22 -9.65 2.19
N ALA A 46 -3.11 -9.19 1.32
CA ALA A 46 -4.31 -8.46 1.70
C ALA A 46 -5.24 -9.30 2.58
N ALA A 47 -5.47 -10.57 2.23
CA ALA A 47 -6.36 -11.48 2.96
C ALA A 47 -5.84 -11.80 4.38
N VAL A 48 -4.54 -12.11 4.51
CA VAL A 48 -3.93 -12.42 5.82
C VAL A 48 -3.97 -11.21 6.73
N ASN A 49 -3.64 -10.04 6.20
CA ASN A 49 -3.69 -8.80 6.97
C ASN A 49 -5.14 -8.46 7.39
N TRP A 50 -6.11 -8.62 6.49
CA TRP A 50 -7.52 -8.42 6.82
C TRP A 50 -7.99 -9.35 7.93
N ALA A 51 -7.67 -10.64 7.86
CA ALA A 51 -7.97 -11.58 8.92
C ALA A 51 -7.31 -11.19 10.25
N GLY A 52 -6.03 -10.78 10.22
CA GLY A 52 -5.29 -10.31 11.39
C GLY A 52 -5.90 -9.06 12.04
N THR A 53 -6.36 -8.11 11.23
CA THR A 53 -7.03 -6.90 11.72
C THR A 53 -8.34 -7.23 12.43
N ARG A 54 -9.11 -8.20 11.90
CA ARG A 54 -10.37 -8.63 12.50
C ARG A 54 -10.22 -9.43 13.78
N THR A 55 -9.20 -10.26 13.88
CA THR A 55 -9.06 -11.22 14.99
C THR A 55 -8.17 -10.74 16.12
N GLY A 56 -7.29 -9.79 15.88
CA GLY A 56 -6.30 -9.36 16.86
C GLY A 56 -5.92 -7.89 16.81
N GLY A 57 -6.46 -7.12 15.84
CA GLY A 57 -6.19 -5.70 15.70
C GLY A 57 -7.20 -4.83 16.46
N ASP A 58 -7.55 -3.70 15.85
CA ASP A 58 -8.47 -2.71 16.44
C ASP A 58 -9.85 -3.29 16.79
N PHE A 59 -10.30 -4.38 16.14
CA PHE A 59 -11.57 -5.04 16.45
C PHE A 59 -11.59 -5.81 17.76
N TYR A 60 -10.44 -6.12 18.32
CA TYR A 60 -10.36 -6.81 19.59
C TYR A 60 -11.10 -6.05 20.71
N ILE A 61 -10.95 -4.74 20.74
CA ILE A 61 -11.57 -3.88 21.75
C ILE A 61 -13.09 -3.80 21.59
N PRO A 62 -13.67 -3.42 20.45
CA PRO A 62 -15.12 -3.43 20.24
C PRO A 62 -15.77 -4.77 20.50
N LEU A 63 -15.10 -5.87 20.14
CA LEU A 63 -15.59 -7.22 20.42
C LEU A 63 -15.60 -7.53 21.91
N SER A 64 -14.57 -7.12 22.64
CA SER A 64 -14.51 -7.26 24.10
C SER A 64 -15.63 -6.48 24.79
N MET A 65 -15.88 -5.26 24.32
CA MET A 65 -16.98 -4.42 24.83
C MET A 65 -18.35 -5.04 24.54
N SER A 66 -18.59 -5.49 23.31
CA SER A 66 -19.86 -6.12 22.93
C SER A 66 -20.11 -7.43 23.66
N SER A 67 -19.05 -8.14 24.02
CA SER A 67 -19.10 -9.36 24.85
C SER A 67 -19.22 -9.10 26.34
N GLN A 68 -19.31 -7.83 26.76
CA GLN A 68 -19.33 -7.40 28.15
C GLN A 68 -18.11 -7.88 28.99
N CYS A 69 -17.01 -8.16 28.31
CA CYS A 69 -15.73 -8.44 28.93
C CYS A 69 -15.13 -7.12 29.44
N GLN A 70 -14.92 -7.05 30.77
CA GLN A 70 -14.21 -5.90 31.33
C GLN A 70 -12.72 -6.14 31.27
N VAL A 71 -12.00 -5.08 30.91
CA VAL A 71 -10.54 -5.06 31.00
C VAL A 71 -10.18 -4.62 32.41
N ASP A 72 -9.25 -5.33 33.05
CA ASP A 72 -8.66 -4.89 34.30
C ASP A 72 -7.89 -3.57 34.06
N GLY A 73 -8.31 -2.49 34.73
CA GLY A 73 -7.75 -1.15 34.62
C GLY A 73 -6.31 -1.00 35.09
N GLY A 74 -5.61 -2.10 35.36
CA GLY A 74 -4.21 -2.12 35.76
C GLY A 74 -3.21 -2.23 34.61
N LEU A 75 -3.66 -2.39 33.38
CA LEU A 75 -2.77 -2.44 32.21
C LEU A 75 -2.65 -1.04 31.63
N ASP A 76 -1.52 -0.43 31.89
CA ASP A 76 -1.14 0.92 31.46
C ASP A 76 -0.79 0.97 29.94
N TYR A 77 -1.61 0.30 29.12
CA TYR A 77 -1.56 0.42 27.66
C TYR A 77 -2.61 1.45 27.25
N GLY A 78 -2.15 2.61 26.80
CA GLY A 78 -3.02 3.63 26.22
C GLY A 78 -3.93 3.01 25.14
N GLY A 79 -5.23 3.05 25.33
CA GLY A 79 -6.20 2.45 24.42
C GLY A 79 -7.34 1.70 25.11
N TRP A 80 -7.36 1.64 26.43
CA TRP A 80 -8.44 1.01 27.20
C TRP A 80 -9.57 1.96 27.59
N ASP A 81 -9.50 3.19 27.13
CA ASP A 81 -10.54 4.20 27.34
C ASP A 81 -11.85 3.82 26.62
N GLU A 82 -11.79 2.89 25.68
CA GLU A 82 -12.96 2.34 24.99
C GLU A 82 -13.90 1.63 25.98
N SER A 83 -13.41 1.07 27.06
CA SER A 83 -14.23 0.45 28.11
C SER A 83 -15.18 1.46 28.77
N VAL A 84 -14.85 2.75 28.70
CA VAL A 84 -15.70 3.86 29.14
C VAL A 84 -16.31 4.63 27.96
N TYR A 85 -16.36 4.01 26.78
CA TYR A 85 -16.90 4.56 25.53
C TYR A 85 -16.15 5.78 24.99
N THR A 86 -14.89 5.96 25.37
CA THR A 86 -14.03 6.98 24.78
C THR A 86 -13.30 6.40 23.59
N ILE A 87 -13.82 6.63 22.39
CA ILE A 87 -13.20 6.17 21.12
C ILE A 87 -12.32 7.28 20.58
N SER A 88 -11.05 6.99 20.38
CA SER A 88 -10.07 7.90 19.80
C SER A 88 -9.69 7.47 18.38
N PRO A 89 -9.02 8.32 17.60
CA PRO A 89 -8.47 7.92 16.31
C PRO A 89 -7.50 6.73 16.39
N TYR A 90 -6.91 6.47 17.55
CA TYR A 90 -6.06 5.31 17.77
C TYR A 90 -6.84 4.00 17.83
N SER A 91 -8.10 4.05 18.25
CA SER A 91 -8.94 2.86 18.42
C SER A 91 -9.27 2.17 17.08
N THR A 92 -9.28 2.90 15.98
CA THR A 92 -9.68 2.39 14.64
C THR A 92 -8.76 2.82 13.51
N GLY A 93 -7.70 3.57 13.81
CA GLY A 93 -6.82 4.16 12.81
C GLY A 93 -6.02 3.13 12.01
N ASN A 94 -5.61 2.03 12.65
CA ASN A 94 -4.92 0.94 11.96
C ASN A 94 -5.85 0.22 10.99
N THR A 95 -7.11 0.02 11.36
CA THR A 95 -8.13 -0.60 10.51
C THR A 95 -8.40 0.25 9.28
N TRP A 96 -8.53 1.57 9.42
CA TRP A 96 -8.67 2.50 8.30
C TRP A 96 -7.48 2.41 7.34
N LYS A 97 -6.25 2.52 7.87
CA LYS A 97 -5.02 2.38 7.10
C LYS A 97 -4.98 1.03 6.38
N HIS A 98 -5.44 -0.01 7.05
CA HIS A 98 -5.44 -1.36 6.51
C HIS A 98 -6.36 -1.45 5.30
N TYR A 99 -7.61 -0.97 5.38
CA TYR A 99 -8.55 -1.04 4.27
C TYR A 99 -8.07 -0.28 3.02
N TYR A 100 -7.45 0.87 3.18
CA TYR A 100 -7.01 1.67 2.04
C TYR A 100 -5.57 1.38 1.58
N SER A 101 -4.60 1.43 2.49
CA SER A 101 -3.19 1.31 2.12
C SER A 101 -2.74 -0.13 1.93
N VAL A 102 -3.08 -1.01 2.88
CA VAL A 102 -2.58 -2.40 2.86
C VAL A 102 -3.47 -3.28 2.02
N GLY A 103 -4.77 -3.36 2.34
CA GLY A 103 -5.71 -4.17 1.61
C GLY A 103 -6.03 -3.59 0.24
N GLY A 104 -6.66 -2.42 0.23
CA GLY A 104 -7.17 -1.80 -0.99
C GLY A 104 -6.12 -1.58 -2.07
N ASN A 105 -5.00 -0.95 -1.73
CA ASN A 105 -3.94 -0.67 -2.70
C ASN A 105 -3.34 -1.95 -3.30
N ASN A 106 -3.09 -2.98 -2.49
CA ASN A 106 -2.55 -4.25 -2.99
C ASN A 106 -3.57 -5.00 -3.84
N LEU A 107 -4.86 -4.96 -3.49
CA LEU A 107 -5.91 -5.58 -4.30
C LEU A 107 -6.11 -4.85 -5.63
N MET A 108 -6.05 -3.53 -5.66
CA MET A 108 -6.11 -2.75 -6.90
C MET A 108 -4.90 -3.04 -7.80
N LEU A 109 -3.69 -3.15 -7.23
CA LEU A 109 -2.51 -3.55 -7.98
C LEU A 109 -2.62 -4.99 -8.49
N ALA A 110 -3.14 -5.92 -7.70
CA ALA A 110 -3.38 -7.30 -8.11
C ALA A 110 -4.35 -7.38 -9.28
N ILE A 111 -5.46 -6.62 -9.24
CA ILE A 111 -6.42 -6.53 -10.33
C ILE A 111 -5.72 -6.04 -11.60
N LYS A 112 -4.97 -4.94 -11.52
CA LYS A 112 -4.23 -4.39 -12.65
C LYS A 112 -3.27 -5.42 -13.25
N ASN A 113 -2.44 -6.07 -12.42
CA ASN A 113 -1.48 -7.07 -12.88
C ASN A 113 -2.17 -8.28 -13.52
N ALA A 114 -3.36 -8.67 -13.04
CA ALA A 114 -4.15 -9.75 -13.59
C ALA A 114 -4.83 -9.37 -14.91
N GLU A 115 -5.22 -8.11 -15.10
CA GLU A 115 -5.75 -7.57 -16.36
C GLU A 115 -4.66 -7.47 -17.44
N GLU A 116 -3.42 -7.17 -17.06
CA GLU A 116 -2.27 -7.08 -17.95
C GLU A 116 -1.61 -8.46 -18.25
N ALA A 117 -2.10 -9.53 -17.66
CA ALA A 117 -1.59 -10.89 -17.92
C ALA A 117 -2.04 -11.40 -19.31
N ASP A 118 -1.22 -12.27 -19.91
CA ASP A 118 -1.56 -12.95 -21.16
C ASP A 118 -1.49 -14.47 -20.96
N PRO A 119 -2.63 -15.18 -20.96
CA PRO A 119 -4.01 -14.67 -21.04
C PRO A 119 -4.45 -13.93 -19.75
N VAL A 120 -5.44 -13.05 -19.88
CA VAL A 120 -6.03 -12.32 -18.75
C VAL A 120 -6.50 -13.28 -17.66
N ASN A 121 -6.12 -13.02 -16.41
CA ASN A 121 -6.48 -13.86 -15.28
C ASN A 121 -7.79 -13.41 -14.62
N HIS A 122 -8.91 -13.76 -15.24
CA HIS A 122 -10.25 -13.40 -14.75
C HIS A 122 -10.56 -13.91 -13.33
N ASN A 123 -10.01 -15.07 -12.95
CA ASN A 123 -10.23 -15.61 -11.61
C ASN A 123 -9.56 -14.75 -10.53
N ALA A 124 -8.31 -14.33 -10.76
CA ALA A 124 -7.62 -13.43 -9.84
C ALA A 124 -8.33 -12.09 -9.71
N ILE A 125 -8.79 -11.52 -10.84
CA ILE A 125 -9.59 -10.29 -10.86
C ILE A 125 -10.85 -10.43 -10.01
N ALA A 126 -11.59 -11.54 -10.19
CA ALA A 126 -12.83 -11.78 -9.45
C ALA A 126 -12.58 -11.92 -7.94
N GLN A 127 -11.58 -12.71 -7.54
CA GLN A 127 -11.21 -12.91 -6.15
C GLN A 127 -10.80 -11.58 -5.48
N CYS A 128 -9.98 -10.79 -6.13
CA CYS A 128 -9.56 -9.49 -5.62
C CYS A 128 -10.74 -8.52 -5.48
N LYS A 129 -11.67 -8.48 -6.44
CA LYS A 129 -12.87 -7.65 -6.38
C LYS A 129 -13.81 -8.05 -5.24
N ILE A 130 -13.96 -9.36 -4.98
CA ILE A 130 -14.77 -9.86 -3.86
C ILE A 130 -14.17 -9.42 -2.53
N LEU A 131 -12.86 -9.61 -2.34
CA LEU A 131 -12.20 -9.21 -1.09
C LEU A 131 -12.19 -7.69 -0.91
N LEU A 132 -12.02 -6.92 -2.00
CA LEU A 132 -12.10 -5.46 -1.96
C LEU A 132 -13.52 -5.00 -1.57
N ALA A 133 -14.55 -5.64 -2.10
CA ALA A 133 -15.93 -5.35 -1.74
C ALA A 133 -16.19 -5.61 -0.25
N GLU A 134 -15.63 -6.67 0.31
CA GLU A 134 -15.71 -6.97 1.74
C GLU A 134 -15.03 -5.89 2.59
N HIS A 135 -13.82 -5.45 2.19
CA HIS A 135 -13.13 -4.35 2.86
C HIS A 135 -13.97 -3.07 2.88
N MET A 136 -14.56 -2.71 1.73
CA MET A 136 -15.37 -1.50 1.61
C MET A 136 -16.71 -1.61 2.34
N TYR A 137 -17.30 -2.80 2.36
CA TYR A 137 -18.49 -3.07 3.16
C TYR A 137 -18.20 -2.83 4.65
N GLU A 138 -17.13 -3.42 5.18
CA GLU A 138 -16.75 -3.24 6.58
C GLU A 138 -16.41 -1.78 6.91
N ALA A 139 -15.64 -1.13 6.03
CA ALA A 139 -15.32 0.28 6.20
C ALA A 139 -16.59 1.15 6.24
N THR A 140 -17.55 0.90 5.35
CA THR A 140 -18.82 1.63 5.33
C THR A 140 -19.64 1.38 6.60
N MET A 141 -19.64 0.15 7.11
CA MET A 141 -20.35 -0.18 8.35
C MET A 141 -19.75 0.52 9.58
N LEU A 142 -18.45 0.79 9.57
CA LEU A 142 -17.73 1.42 10.69
C LEU A 142 -17.76 2.95 10.64
N TRP A 143 -17.65 3.54 9.46
CA TRP A 143 -17.46 5.00 9.31
C TRP A 143 -18.58 5.69 8.51
N GLY A 144 -19.54 4.96 7.97
CA GLY A 144 -20.58 5.51 7.10
C GLY A 144 -20.05 5.76 5.69
N ASP A 145 -20.33 6.92 5.13
CA ASP A 145 -19.88 7.28 3.79
C ASP A 145 -18.36 7.35 3.69
N ILE A 146 -17.80 6.59 2.75
CA ILE A 146 -16.36 6.49 2.54
C ILE A 146 -15.98 6.78 1.08
N PRO A 147 -14.80 7.34 0.80
CA PRO A 147 -14.31 7.50 -0.56
C PRO A 147 -14.01 6.13 -1.18
N PHE A 148 -14.46 5.92 -2.43
CA PHE A 148 -14.20 4.66 -3.15
C PHE A 148 -13.73 4.88 -4.59
N THR A 149 -14.50 5.57 -5.42
CA THR A 149 -14.30 5.64 -6.87
C THR A 149 -12.97 6.25 -7.29
N GLU A 150 -12.41 7.14 -6.47
CA GLU A 150 -11.18 7.88 -6.76
C GLU A 150 -10.05 7.61 -5.77
N SER A 151 -10.29 6.71 -4.80
CA SER A 151 -9.41 6.52 -3.63
C SER A 151 -7.98 6.10 -3.96
N TRP A 152 -7.79 5.34 -5.04
CA TRP A 152 -6.46 4.84 -5.44
C TRP A 152 -5.93 5.51 -6.71
N ASN A 153 -6.48 6.66 -7.06
CA ASN A 153 -6.04 7.43 -8.22
C ASN A 153 -5.16 8.60 -7.79
N ALA A 154 -3.84 8.38 -7.80
CA ALA A 154 -2.86 9.39 -7.42
C ALA A 154 -2.78 10.60 -8.39
N THR A 155 -3.49 10.56 -9.53
CA THR A 155 -3.51 11.68 -10.49
C THR A 155 -4.56 12.73 -10.14
N ILE A 156 -5.50 12.41 -9.27
CA ILE A 156 -6.53 13.33 -8.78
C ILE A 156 -5.94 14.10 -7.60
N LYS A 157 -5.96 15.41 -7.68
CA LYS A 157 -5.46 16.34 -6.65
C LYS A 157 -6.62 17.01 -5.92
#